data_262406db83fb86b80b97dae7ff7278fb
#
_entry.id   262406db83fb86b80b97dae7ff7278fb
#
_cell.length_a   1.000
_cell.length_b   1.000
_cell.length_c   1.000
_cell.angle_alpha   90.00
_cell.angle_beta   90.00
_cell.angle_gamma   90.00
#
_symmetry.space_group_name_H-M   'P 1'
#
loop_
_entity.id
_entity.type
_entity.pdbx_description
1 polymer ?
#
loop_
_entity_poly.entity_id
_entity_poly.type
_entity_poly.pdbx_seq_one_letter_code
_entity_poly.pdbx_strand_id
1 'polypeptide(L)'
;MDKLQQIKLPIDKEFEEFRRLFDSSLQSSNSLLSEVLSYIKQRNGKMMRPILALLIAKLFGEINDSTLHAALSLELLHTASLVHDDVVDESDKRRGQSSVNAIYNNKVSVLVGDYMLATSLKHSAMTREITIVDLVACLGQNLSEGEIIQLANINASEFSEEVYYDVIRKKTAALFTASAEAGAISVHASDEMVKNARLFGEMIGIAFQIKDDIFDYYSSDEIGKPTGNDMREGKLTLPALYVLNMFDDEEMRKLALRIRALDASDEDIARFIEYTKVKGGIEYARQAMVDYRNKALALLPQSAGQAVKDALTAYIDYVIERDR
;
A
#
# COMPACT_ATOMS: atom_id res chain seq x y z
N MET A 1 -9.65 -20.70 -13.27
CA MET A 1 -8.51 -20.45 -12.35
C MET A 1 -8.70 -19.05 -11.81
N ASP A 2 -8.61 -18.86 -10.49
CA ASP A 2 -8.69 -17.54 -9.86
C ASP A 2 -7.56 -16.64 -10.36
N LYS A 3 -7.82 -15.33 -10.58
CA LYS A 3 -6.83 -14.35 -11.04
C LYS A 3 -5.55 -14.38 -10.18
N LEU A 4 -5.70 -14.50 -8.85
CA LEU A 4 -4.56 -14.57 -7.94
C LEU A 4 -3.72 -15.84 -8.12
N GLN A 5 -4.34 -16.98 -8.47
CA GLN A 5 -3.62 -18.20 -8.80
C GLN A 5 -2.83 -18.06 -10.11
N GLN A 6 -3.38 -17.37 -11.12
CA GLN A 6 -2.66 -17.10 -12.37
C GLN A 6 -1.43 -16.23 -12.14
N ILE A 7 -1.55 -15.19 -11.30
CA ILE A 7 -0.44 -14.31 -10.94
C ILE A 7 0.71 -15.09 -10.28
N LYS A 8 0.38 -16.04 -9.40
CA LYS A 8 1.38 -16.82 -8.64
C LYS A 8 1.99 -17.97 -9.43
N LEU A 9 1.43 -18.38 -10.55
CA LEU A 9 1.87 -19.57 -11.29
C LEU A 9 3.38 -19.64 -11.55
N PRO A 10 4.07 -18.55 -11.97
CA PRO A 10 5.52 -18.61 -12.23
C PRO A 10 6.38 -18.72 -10.96
N ILE A 11 5.82 -18.49 -9.78
CA ILE A 11 6.51 -18.41 -8.48
C ILE A 11 5.85 -19.29 -7.40
N ASP A 12 5.00 -20.23 -7.79
CA ASP A 12 4.14 -20.97 -6.85
C ASP A 12 4.94 -21.70 -5.77
N LYS A 13 6.03 -22.36 -6.17
CA LYS A 13 6.94 -23.07 -5.25
C LYS A 13 7.61 -22.11 -4.27
N GLU A 14 8.19 -21.03 -4.78
CA GLU A 14 8.92 -20.02 -4.00
C GLU A 14 7.97 -19.23 -3.10
N PHE A 15 6.72 -19.01 -3.53
CA PHE A 15 5.70 -18.39 -2.70
C PHE A 15 5.28 -19.29 -1.52
N GLU A 16 5.20 -20.62 -1.70
CA GLU A 16 4.96 -21.54 -0.61
C GLU A 16 6.17 -21.63 0.36
N GLU A 17 7.39 -21.49 -0.13
CA GLU A 17 8.59 -21.37 0.71
C GLU A 17 8.56 -20.07 1.52
N PHE A 18 8.21 -18.95 0.89
CA PHE A 18 8.01 -17.67 1.57
C PHE A 18 6.95 -17.79 2.67
N ARG A 19 5.80 -18.41 2.42
CA ARG A 19 4.73 -18.58 3.42
C ARG A 19 5.22 -19.33 4.65
N ARG A 20 5.97 -20.44 4.44
CA ARG A 20 6.57 -21.20 5.55
C ARG A 20 7.55 -20.34 6.35
N LEU A 21 8.36 -19.55 5.68
CA LEU A 21 9.32 -18.65 6.32
C LEU A 21 8.57 -17.56 7.13
N PHE A 22 7.53 -16.96 6.56
CA PHE A 22 6.67 -16.00 7.25
C PHE A 22 6.02 -16.60 8.51
N ASP A 23 5.43 -17.78 8.41
CA ASP A 23 4.79 -18.45 9.53
C ASP A 23 5.78 -18.79 10.66
N SER A 24 7.01 -19.17 10.32
CA SER A 24 8.05 -19.47 11.29
C SER A 24 8.66 -18.23 11.95
N SER A 25 8.68 -17.09 11.25
CA SER A 25 9.23 -15.82 11.75
C SER A 25 8.40 -15.20 12.87
N LEU A 26 7.10 -15.49 12.92
CA LEU A 26 6.13 -14.96 13.88
C LEU A 26 5.84 -15.97 14.98
N GLN A 27 6.88 -16.39 15.69
CA GLN A 27 6.79 -17.31 16.84
C GLN A 27 7.53 -16.71 18.04
N SER A 28 7.00 -16.94 19.24
CA SER A 28 7.62 -16.50 20.49
C SER A 28 7.39 -17.53 21.60
N SER A 29 8.35 -17.64 22.53
CA SER A 29 8.19 -18.40 23.78
C SER A 29 7.35 -17.65 24.82
N ASN A 30 7.16 -16.33 24.67
CA ASN A 30 6.26 -15.55 25.50
C ASN A 30 4.81 -15.82 25.09
N SER A 31 3.97 -16.25 26.02
CA SER A 31 2.58 -16.68 25.76
C SER A 31 1.73 -15.58 25.17
N LEU A 32 1.75 -14.37 25.77
CA LEU A 32 0.97 -13.23 25.29
C LEU A 32 1.42 -12.80 23.88
N LEU A 33 2.73 -12.67 23.67
CA LEU A 33 3.26 -12.30 22.35
C LEU A 33 2.90 -13.36 21.30
N SER A 34 3.02 -14.65 21.62
CA SER A 34 2.64 -15.75 20.72
C SER A 34 1.15 -15.71 20.34
N GLU A 35 0.28 -15.39 21.30
CA GLU A 35 -1.16 -15.23 21.08
C GLU A 35 -1.45 -14.08 20.12
N VAL A 36 -0.86 -12.89 20.36
CA VAL A 36 -1.07 -11.70 19.49
C VAL A 36 -0.51 -11.94 18.08
N LEU A 37 0.68 -12.54 17.97
CA LEU A 37 1.26 -12.87 16.65
C LEU A 37 0.39 -13.89 15.90
N SER A 38 -0.21 -14.86 16.61
CA SER A 38 -1.15 -15.82 15.99
C SER A 38 -2.42 -15.12 15.50
N TYR A 39 -2.92 -14.15 16.28
CA TYR A 39 -4.06 -13.33 15.88
C TYR A 39 -3.75 -12.49 14.61
N ILE A 40 -2.57 -11.89 14.53
CA ILE A 40 -2.13 -11.15 13.34
C ILE A 40 -2.01 -12.07 12.13
N LYS A 41 -1.42 -13.27 12.29
CA LYS A 41 -1.28 -14.26 11.21
C LYS A 41 -2.61 -14.67 10.57
N GLN A 42 -3.66 -14.87 11.37
CA GLN A 42 -4.98 -15.25 10.87
C GLN A 42 -5.61 -14.19 9.95
N ARG A 43 -5.04 -12.97 9.94
CA ARG A 43 -5.53 -11.81 9.20
C ARG A 43 -4.69 -11.45 7.99
N ASN A 44 -3.74 -12.32 7.64
CA ASN A 44 -2.90 -12.10 6.50
C ASN A 44 -3.75 -11.85 5.25
N GLY A 45 -3.47 -10.73 4.59
CA GLY A 45 -4.10 -10.38 3.34
C GLY A 45 -3.61 -11.27 2.19
N LYS A 46 -3.82 -10.79 0.98
CA LYS A 46 -3.45 -11.48 -0.26
C LYS A 46 -1.93 -11.54 -0.49
N MET A 47 -1.11 -10.98 0.41
CA MET A 47 0.36 -10.93 0.34
C MET A 47 0.87 -10.39 -1.02
N MET A 48 0.23 -9.34 -1.52
CA MET A 48 0.55 -8.77 -2.83
C MET A 48 1.99 -8.28 -2.94
N ARG A 49 2.54 -7.70 -1.86
CA ARG A 49 3.92 -7.18 -1.86
C ARG A 49 4.99 -8.27 -1.96
N PRO A 50 4.94 -9.35 -1.18
CA PRO A 50 5.80 -10.51 -1.40
C PRO A 50 5.68 -11.10 -2.81
N ILE A 51 4.45 -11.24 -3.34
CA ILE A 51 4.24 -11.72 -4.72
C ILE A 51 4.96 -10.82 -5.72
N LEU A 52 4.89 -9.49 -5.56
CA LEU A 52 5.59 -8.55 -6.43
C LEU A 52 7.11 -8.73 -6.36
N ALA A 53 7.68 -8.82 -5.14
CA ALA A 53 9.11 -9.01 -4.96
C ALA A 53 9.60 -10.30 -5.63
N LEU A 54 8.87 -11.42 -5.46
CA LEU A 54 9.20 -12.70 -6.07
C LEU A 54 9.06 -12.66 -7.60
N LEU A 55 8.02 -12.03 -8.14
CA LEU A 55 7.83 -11.88 -9.60
C LEU A 55 8.94 -11.04 -10.23
N ILE A 56 9.35 -9.94 -9.59
CA ILE A 56 10.44 -9.09 -10.07
C ILE A 56 11.79 -9.84 -9.98
N ALA A 57 12.04 -10.56 -8.90
CA ALA A 57 13.22 -11.41 -8.81
C ALA A 57 13.25 -12.46 -9.94
N LYS A 58 12.11 -13.13 -10.19
CA LYS A 58 11.97 -14.12 -11.27
C LYS A 58 12.09 -13.52 -12.67
N LEU A 59 11.75 -12.23 -12.83
CA LEU A 59 11.90 -11.49 -14.08
C LEU A 59 13.38 -11.31 -14.47
N PHE A 60 14.26 -11.10 -13.50
CA PHE A 60 15.67 -10.75 -13.71
C PHE A 60 16.66 -11.85 -13.35
N GLY A 61 16.24 -12.89 -12.62
CA GLY A 61 17.12 -13.97 -12.20
C GLY A 61 16.41 -15.13 -11.54
N GLU A 62 17.16 -15.93 -10.79
CA GLU A 62 16.61 -17.03 -10.01
C GLU A 62 16.37 -16.57 -8.56
N ILE A 63 15.18 -16.85 -8.05
CA ILE A 63 14.80 -16.57 -6.67
C ILE A 63 15.70 -17.38 -5.72
N ASN A 64 16.18 -16.73 -4.68
CA ASN A 64 17.10 -17.30 -3.71
C ASN A 64 16.74 -16.89 -2.27
N ASP A 65 17.52 -17.35 -1.28
CA ASP A 65 17.28 -17.04 0.13
C ASP A 65 17.26 -15.52 0.41
N SER A 66 18.12 -14.73 -0.27
CA SER A 66 18.10 -13.27 -0.14
C SER A 66 16.75 -12.69 -0.57
N THR A 67 16.17 -13.19 -1.67
CA THR A 67 14.84 -12.77 -2.15
C THR A 67 13.74 -13.07 -1.13
N LEU A 68 13.74 -14.28 -0.56
CA LEU A 68 12.76 -14.69 0.44
C LEU A 68 12.84 -13.82 1.71
N HIS A 69 14.07 -13.58 2.19
CA HIS A 69 14.29 -12.72 3.35
C HIS A 69 13.95 -11.25 3.09
N ALA A 70 14.24 -10.73 1.91
CA ALA A 70 13.86 -9.38 1.51
C ALA A 70 12.34 -9.22 1.47
N ALA A 71 11.62 -10.13 0.81
CA ALA A 71 10.17 -10.13 0.75
C ALA A 71 9.54 -10.23 2.15
N LEU A 72 10.11 -11.07 3.02
CA LEU A 72 9.65 -11.23 4.39
C LEU A 72 9.88 -9.97 5.23
N SER A 73 11.06 -9.36 5.13
CA SER A 73 11.39 -8.12 5.84
C SER A 73 10.36 -7.02 5.52
N LEU A 74 10.04 -6.83 4.23
CA LEU A 74 9.09 -5.82 3.78
C LEU A 74 7.65 -6.11 4.23
N GLU A 75 7.20 -7.37 4.22
CA GLU A 75 5.86 -7.74 4.69
C GLU A 75 5.72 -7.59 6.20
N LEU A 76 6.78 -7.91 6.98
CA LEU A 76 6.82 -7.69 8.42
C LEU A 76 6.78 -6.21 8.77
N LEU A 77 7.56 -5.37 8.08
CA LEU A 77 7.55 -3.91 8.27
C LEU A 77 6.16 -3.35 7.95
N HIS A 78 5.56 -3.77 6.82
CA HIS A 78 4.20 -3.36 6.49
C HIS A 78 3.18 -3.78 7.55
N THR A 79 3.26 -5.02 8.03
CA THR A 79 2.31 -5.50 9.05
C THR A 79 2.50 -4.74 10.37
N ALA A 80 3.74 -4.43 10.75
CA ALA A 80 4.05 -3.61 11.92
C ALA A 80 3.49 -2.20 11.78
N SER A 81 3.66 -1.55 10.61
CA SER A 81 3.09 -0.22 10.38
C SER A 81 1.57 -0.22 10.53
N LEU A 82 0.88 -1.25 9.99
CA LEU A 82 -0.58 -1.36 10.16
C LEU A 82 -1.01 -1.50 11.62
N VAL A 83 -0.22 -2.19 12.47
CA VAL A 83 -0.51 -2.32 13.91
C VAL A 83 -0.29 -0.99 14.63
N HIS A 84 0.73 -0.21 14.24
CA HIS A 84 0.97 1.13 14.79
C HIS A 84 -0.07 2.14 14.30
N ASP A 85 -0.44 2.11 13.01
CA ASP A 85 -1.47 2.97 12.43
C ASP A 85 -2.82 2.80 13.15
N ASP A 86 -3.22 1.54 13.48
CA ASP A 86 -4.45 1.29 14.25
C ASP A 86 -4.45 1.99 15.62
N VAL A 87 -3.28 2.18 16.23
CA VAL A 87 -3.13 2.92 17.49
C VAL A 87 -3.18 4.42 17.27
N VAL A 88 -2.50 4.92 16.22
CA VAL A 88 -2.45 6.36 15.86
C VAL A 88 -3.81 6.86 15.44
N ASP A 89 -4.52 6.08 14.61
CA ASP A 89 -5.86 6.40 14.10
C ASP A 89 -7.00 6.08 15.10
N GLU A 90 -6.66 5.56 16.30
CA GLU A 90 -7.64 5.09 17.31
C GLU A 90 -8.67 4.11 16.71
N SER A 91 -8.27 3.30 15.75
CA SER A 91 -9.15 2.44 14.98
C SER A 91 -9.49 1.15 15.74
N ASP A 92 -10.79 0.89 15.95
CA ASP A 92 -11.25 -0.36 16.60
C ASP A 92 -11.34 -1.55 15.62
N LYS A 93 -11.34 -1.29 14.32
CA LYS A 93 -11.54 -2.31 13.29
C LYS A 93 -10.60 -2.14 12.11
N ARG A 94 -10.06 -3.27 11.63
CA ARG A 94 -9.30 -3.36 10.38
C ARG A 94 -9.81 -4.53 9.54
N ARG A 95 -10.16 -4.28 8.27
CA ARG A 95 -10.71 -5.29 7.34
C ARG A 95 -11.93 -6.04 7.92
N GLY A 96 -12.82 -5.32 8.60
CA GLY A 96 -14.05 -5.88 9.18
C GLY A 96 -13.87 -6.69 10.48
N GLN A 97 -12.65 -6.79 10.99
CA GLN A 97 -12.34 -7.46 12.26
C GLN A 97 -11.81 -6.44 13.28
N SER A 98 -11.86 -6.78 14.59
CA SER A 98 -11.32 -5.89 15.64
C SER A 98 -9.82 -5.68 15.45
N SER A 99 -9.28 -4.50 15.60
CA SER A 99 -7.85 -4.21 15.56
C SER A 99 -7.10 -4.84 16.76
N VAL A 100 -5.78 -4.88 16.73
CA VAL A 100 -4.97 -5.43 17.82
C VAL A 100 -5.16 -4.59 19.10
N ASN A 101 -5.17 -3.25 18.96
CA ASN A 101 -5.38 -2.33 20.09
C ASN A 101 -6.78 -2.47 20.73
N ALA A 102 -7.81 -2.77 19.94
CA ALA A 102 -9.16 -3.00 20.47
C ALA A 102 -9.27 -4.29 21.33
N ILE A 103 -8.43 -5.29 21.06
CA ILE A 103 -8.44 -6.56 21.81
C ILE A 103 -7.44 -6.55 22.96
N TYR A 104 -6.19 -6.08 22.69
CA TYR A 104 -5.06 -6.21 23.61
C TYR A 104 -4.58 -4.88 24.20
N ASN A 105 -5.19 -3.76 23.85
CA ASN A 105 -4.85 -2.37 24.17
C ASN A 105 -3.64 -1.78 23.41
N ASN A 106 -3.51 -0.45 23.49
CA ASN A 106 -2.46 0.32 22.78
C ASN A 106 -1.04 -0.07 23.20
N LYS A 107 -0.80 -0.36 24.50
CA LYS A 107 0.55 -0.71 24.97
C LYS A 107 1.05 -2.01 24.36
N VAL A 108 0.19 -3.02 24.28
CA VAL A 108 0.52 -4.31 23.66
C VAL A 108 0.73 -4.13 22.17
N SER A 109 -0.13 -3.35 21.49
CA SER A 109 -0.02 -3.09 20.06
C SER A 109 1.31 -2.42 19.69
N VAL A 110 1.71 -1.37 20.40
CA VAL A 110 3.00 -0.70 20.17
C VAL A 110 4.16 -1.67 20.32
N LEU A 111 4.21 -2.44 21.42
CA LEU A 111 5.30 -3.40 21.68
C LEU A 111 5.34 -4.55 20.66
N VAL A 112 4.20 -5.01 20.19
CA VAL A 112 4.13 -6.05 19.15
C VAL A 112 4.57 -5.48 17.79
N GLY A 113 4.17 -4.26 17.46
CA GLY A 113 4.67 -3.56 16.29
C GLY A 113 6.20 -3.41 16.32
N ASP A 114 6.78 -2.99 17.46
CA ASP A 114 8.23 -2.88 17.65
C ASP A 114 8.93 -4.24 17.49
N TYR A 115 8.35 -5.32 18.06
CA TYR A 115 8.87 -6.67 17.88
C TYR A 115 8.89 -7.09 16.40
N MET A 116 7.83 -6.77 15.65
CA MET A 116 7.75 -7.07 14.23
C MET A 116 8.73 -6.23 13.41
N LEU A 117 8.93 -4.95 13.74
CA LEU A 117 9.94 -4.09 13.13
C LEU A 117 11.35 -4.64 13.38
N ALA A 118 11.66 -5.04 14.61
CA ALA A 118 12.95 -5.66 14.93
C ALA A 118 13.14 -6.98 14.16
N THR A 119 12.09 -7.78 14.00
CA THR A 119 12.11 -9.01 13.21
C THR A 119 12.32 -8.71 11.71
N SER A 120 11.69 -7.65 11.19
CA SER A 120 11.92 -7.15 9.84
C SER A 120 13.39 -6.79 9.61
N LEU A 121 13.99 -6.00 10.49
CA LEU A 121 15.42 -5.63 10.43
C LEU A 121 16.33 -6.86 10.50
N LYS A 122 16.00 -7.85 11.33
CA LYS A 122 16.74 -9.11 11.37
C LYS A 122 16.72 -9.82 10.02
N HIS A 123 15.56 -9.91 9.37
CA HIS A 123 15.46 -10.54 8.06
C HIS A 123 16.12 -9.73 6.95
N SER A 124 16.08 -8.38 7.00
CA SER A 124 16.83 -7.55 6.05
C SER A 124 18.35 -7.81 6.16
N ALA A 125 18.88 -7.96 7.37
CA ALA A 125 20.29 -8.31 7.60
C ALA A 125 20.62 -9.74 7.11
N MET A 126 19.68 -10.68 7.16
CA MET A 126 19.88 -12.06 6.67
C MET A 126 20.00 -12.15 5.13
N THR A 127 19.55 -11.12 4.39
CA THR A 127 19.80 -11.01 2.95
C THR A 127 21.29 -10.91 2.63
N ARG A 128 22.12 -10.43 3.55
CA ARG A 128 23.53 -10.07 3.39
C ARG A 128 23.78 -8.97 2.34
N GLU A 129 22.73 -8.28 1.92
CA GLU A 129 22.76 -7.15 0.99
C GLU A 129 22.55 -5.86 1.76
N ILE A 130 23.62 -5.08 1.93
CA ILE A 130 23.56 -3.81 2.67
C ILE A 130 22.57 -2.83 2.04
N THR A 131 22.41 -2.87 0.72
CA THR A 131 21.47 -2.05 -0.03
C THR A 131 20.02 -2.39 0.33
N ILE A 132 19.69 -3.66 0.61
CA ILE A 132 18.36 -4.06 1.08
C ILE A 132 18.13 -3.59 2.53
N VAL A 133 19.16 -3.63 3.38
CA VAL A 133 19.06 -3.11 4.75
C VAL A 133 18.77 -1.60 4.73
N ASP A 134 19.49 -0.85 3.91
CA ASP A 134 19.28 0.59 3.72
C ASP A 134 17.88 0.89 3.16
N LEU A 135 17.44 0.13 2.15
CA LEU A 135 16.12 0.24 1.56
C LEU A 135 15.00 0.08 2.60
N VAL A 136 15.10 -0.94 3.47
CA VAL A 136 14.13 -1.20 4.54
C VAL A 136 14.12 -0.09 5.58
N ALA A 137 15.30 0.44 5.93
CA ALA A 137 15.42 1.57 6.86
C ALA A 137 14.81 2.86 6.27
N CYS A 138 15.15 3.19 5.02
CA CYS A 138 14.58 4.33 4.30
C CYS A 138 13.06 4.20 4.13
N LEU A 139 12.56 2.99 3.88
CA LEU A 139 11.11 2.75 3.80
C LEU A 139 10.43 3.09 5.12
N GLY A 140 10.97 2.64 6.26
CA GLY A 140 10.42 2.99 7.58
C GLY A 140 10.37 4.50 7.83
N GLN A 141 11.42 5.23 7.44
CA GLN A 141 11.44 6.69 7.51
C GLN A 141 10.37 7.32 6.62
N ASN A 142 10.26 6.88 5.36
CA ASN A 142 9.28 7.41 4.40
C ASN A 142 7.83 7.20 4.87
N LEU A 143 7.50 6.04 5.44
CA LEU A 143 6.17 5.77 5.98
C LEU A 143 5.82 6.76 7.10
N SER A 144 6.73 6.95 8.06
CA SER A 144 6.54 7.89 9.17
C SER A 144 6.46 9.35 8.69
N GLU A 145 7.35 9.75 7.77
CA GLU A 145 7.33 11.10 7.19
C GLU A 145 6.05 11.37 6.41
N GLY A 146 5.58 10.39 5.63
CA GLY A 146 4.31 10.48 4.89
C GLY A 146 3.12 10.73 5.81
N GLU A 147 3.07 10.05 6.96
CA GLU A 147 2.03 10.27 7.97
C GLU A 147 2.10 11.68 8.58
N ILE A 148 3.30 12.12 8.96
CA ILE A 148 3.52 13.47 9.51
C ILE A 148 3.13 14.55 8.49
N ILE A 149 3.48 14.39 7.21
CA ILE A 149 3.07 15.31 6.14
C ILE A 149 1.54 15.34 6.01
N GLN A 150 0.88 14.18 6.04
CA GLN A 150 -0.57 14.10 5.99
C GLN A 150 -1.21 14.85 7.16
N LEU A 151 -0.75 14.65 8.37
CA LEU A 151 -1.22 15.36 9.57
C LEU A 151 -0.99 16.87 9.49
N ALA A 152 0.16 17.31 8.98
CA ALA A 152 0.46 18.74 8.80
C ALA A 152 -0.43 19.41 7.75
N ASN A 153 -0.84 18.69 6.70
CA ASN A 153 -1.65 19.22 5.60
C ASN A 153 -3.15 19.33 5.91
N ILE A 154 -3.63 18.80 7.03
CA ILE A 154 -5.03 18.99 7.46
C ILE A 154 -5.40 20.48 7.56
N ASN A 155 -4.44 21.33 7.95
CA ASN A 155 -4.64 22.78 8.10
C ASN A 155 -4.24 23.61 6.88
N ALA A 156 -3.83 23.00 5.76
CA ALA A 156 -3.44 23.73 4.57
C ALA A 156 -4.66 24.31 3.85
N SER A 157 -4.58 25.57 3.39
CA SER A 157 -5.61 26.24 2.61
C SER A 157 -5.59 25.92 1.12
N GLU A 158 -4.49 25.34 0.63
CA GLU A 158 -4.30 25.04 -0.78
C GLU A 158 -4.70 23.59 -1.10
N PHE A 159 -5.27 23.38 -2.29
CA PHE A 159 -5.70 22.08 -2.80
C PHE A 159 -4.69 21.60 -3.86
N SER A 160 -3.52 21.11 -3.41
CA SER A 160 -2.42 20.73 -4.29
C SER A 160 -2.42 19.24 -4.63
N GLU A 161 -2.48 18.92 -5.94
CA GLU A 161 -2.27 17.56 -6.43
C GLU A 161 -0.82 17.10 -6.22
N GLU A 162 0.15 18.01 -6.25
CA GLU A 162 1.56 17.69 -6.02
C GLU A 162 1.76 17.14 -4.59
N VAL A 163 1.17 17.81 -3.60
CA VAL A 163 1.18 17.35 -2.20
C VAL A 163 0.47 16.00 -2.06
N TYR A 164 -0.66 15.81 -2.73
CA TYR A 164 -1.36 14.52 -2.75
C TYR A 164 -0.45 13.41 -3.28
N TYR A 165 0.19 13.62 -4.45
CA TYR A 165 1.10 12.63 -5.01
C TYR A 165 2.32 12.37 -4.11
N ASP A 166 2.85 13.37 -3.43
CA ASP A 166 3.96 13.19 -2.50
C ASP A 166 3.56 12.32 -1.30
N VAL A 167 2.38 12.57 -0.72
CA VAL A 167 1.84 11.77 0.38
C VAL A 167 1.65 10.31 -0.06
N ILE A 168 0.98 10.05 -1.18
CA ILE A 168 0.72 8.67 -1.61
C ILE A 168 1.97 7.93 -2.05
N ARG A 169 3.00 8.62 -2.58
CA ARG A 169 4.32 8.02 -2.85
C ARG A 169 4.97 7.53 -1.57
N LYS A 170 4.99 8.36 -0.52
CA LYS A 170 5.64 8.03 0.75
C LYS A 170 4.86 7.02 1.57
N LYS A 171 3.54 7.15 1.66
CA LYS A 171 2.69 6.32 2.52
C LYS A 171 2.33 4.97 1.90
N THR A 172 1.96 4.94 0.63
CA THR A 172 1.42 3.73 -0.02
C THR A 172 2.35 3.17 -1.08
N ALA A 173 2.81 3.99 -2.04
CA ALA A 173 3.61 3.50 -3.15
C ALA A 173 5.00 3.06 -2.71
N ALA A 174 5.57 3.65 -1.65
CA ALA A 174 6.89 3.28 -1.13
C ALA A 174 7.04 1.78 -0.83
N LEU A 175 5.99 1.13 -0.34
CA LEU A 175 5.99 -0.31 -0.07
C LEU A 175 6.03 -1.16 -1.34
N PHE A 176 5.32 -0.77 -2.40
CA PHE A 176 5.39 -1.45 -3.69
C PHE A 176 6.73 -1.18 -4.37
N THR A 177 7.21 0.05 -4.29
CA THR A 177 8.52 0.48 -4.77
C THR A 177 9.63 -0.38 -4.16
N ALA A 178 9.68 -0.43 -2.83
CA ALA A 178 10.68 -1.21 -2.10
C ALA A 178 10.57 -2.72 -2.38
N SER A 179 9.35 -3.25 -2.55
CA SER A 179 9.16 -4.67 -2.88
C SER A 179 9.73 -5.03 -4.25
N ALA A 180 9.47 -4.19 -5.25
CA ALA A 180 10.01 -4.41 -6.59
C ALA A 180 11.53 -4.20 -6.64
N GLU A 181 12.04 -3.15 -6.01
CA GLU A 181 13.46 -2.83 -5.92
C GLU A 181 14.24 -3.93 -5.21
N ALA A 182 13.78 -4.39 -4.04
CA ALA A 182 14.40 -5.47 -3.28
C ALA A 182 14.40 -6.79 -4.05
N GLY A 183 13.34 -7.09 -4.79
CA GLY A 183 13.29 -8.26 -5.68
C GLY A 183 14.42 -8.24 -6.73
N ALA A 184 14.65 -7.10 -7.39
CA ALA A 184 15.71 -6.93 -8.37
C ALA A 184 17.11 -6.99 -7.74
N ILE A 185 17.33 -6.33 -6.61
CA ILE A 185 18.60 -6.33 -5.88
C ILE A 185 18.97 -7.74 -5.43
N SER A 186 18.02 -8.49 -4.91
CA SER A 186 18.26 -9.83 -4.35
C SER A 186 18.81 -10.87 -5.34
N VAL A 187 18.62 -10.62 -6.63
CA VAL A 187 19.13 -11.46 -7.73
C VAL A 187 20.26 -10.78 -8.49
N HIS A 188 20.86 -9.74 -7.93
CA HIS A 188 21.99 -8.98 -8.49
C HIS A 188 21.71 -8.46 -9.90
N ALA A 189 20.50 -7.96 -10.14
CA ALA A 189 20.13 -7.30 -11.39
C ALA A 189 21.00 -6.05 -11.62
N SER A 190 21.18 -5.64 -12.89
CA SER A 190 21.92 -4.41 -13.18
C SER A 190 21.25 -3.16 -12.60
N ASP A 191 22.01 -2.10 -12.39
CA ASP A 191 21.52 -0.83 -11.84
C ASP A 191 20.32 -0.28 -12.65
N GLU A 192 20.35 -0.46 -13.98
CA GLU A 192 19.23 -0.07 -14.85
C GLU A 192 17.97 -0.91 -14.58
N MET A 193 18.14 -2.23 -14.41
CA MET A 193 17.01 -3.13 -14.08
C MET A 193 16.44 -2.82 -12.69
N VAL A 194 17.29 -2.55 -11.71
CA VAL A 194 16.88 -2.13 -10.36
C VAL A 194 16.10 -0.82 -10.42
N LYS A 195 16.60 0.17 -11.17
CA LYS A 195 15.89 1.44 -11.38
C LYS A 195 14.53 1.25 -12.04
N ASN A 196 14.44 0.40 -13.06
CA ASN A 196 13.18 0.11 -13.75
C ASN A 196 12.20 -0.64 -12.83
N ALA A 197 12.68 -1.60 -12.02
CA ALA A 197 11.87 -2.28 -11.01
C ALA A 197 11.31 -1.30 -9.96
N ARG A 198 12.13 -0.39 -9.47
CA ARG A 198 11.73 0.68 -8.55
C ARG A 198 10.61 1.52 -9.14
N LEU A 199 10.79 2.04 -10.36
CA LEU A 199 9.76 2.84 -11.05
C LEU A 199 8.48 2.03 -11.31
N PHE A 200 8.62 0.76 -11.68
CA PHE A 200 7.47 -0.15 -11.85
C PHE A 200 6.65 -0.27 -10.56
N GLY A 201 7.32 -0.53 -9.43
CA GLY A 201 6.66 -0.60 -8.12
C GLY A 201 5.96 0.72 -7.74
N GLU A 202 6.61 1.87 -7.98
CA GLU A 202 6.05 3.19 -7.72
C GLU A 202 4.76 3.42 -8.53
N MET A 203 4.78 3.13 -9.84
CA MET A 203 3.61 3.31 -10.70
C MET A 203 2.43 2.44 -10.23
N ILE A 204 2.69 1.19 -9.85
CA ILE A 204 1.66 0.29 -9.30
C ILE A 204 1.11 0.83 -7.99
N GLY A 205 1.97 1.27 -7.08
CA GLY A 205 1.55 1.78 -5.78
C GLY A 205 0.69 3.04 -5.88
N ILE A 206 1.01 3.93 -6.81
CA ILE A 206 0.21 5.12 -7.11
C ILE A 206 -1.15 4.70 -7.69
N ALA A 207 -1.17 3.82 -8.70
CA ALA A 207 -2.41 3.32 -9.28
C ALA A 207 -3.30 2.61 -8.25
N PHE A 208 -2.69 1.85 -7.33
CA PHE A 208 -3.36 1.20 -6.21
C PHE A 208 -4.07 2.21 -5.31
N GLN A 209 -3.39 3.29 -4.91
CA GLN A 209 -3.97 4.30 -4.04
C GLN A 209 -5.09 5.07 -4.73
N ILE A 210 -4.88 5.49 -5.99
CA ILE A 210 -5.93 6.16 -6.76
C ILE A 210 -7.20 5.30 -6.86
N LYS A 211 -7.04 3.97 -7.00
CA LYS A 211 -8.18 3.05 -7.00
C LYS A 211 -8.90 3.02 -5.65
N ASP A 212 -8.17 3.00 -4.54
CA ASP A 212 -8.76 3.05 -3.20
C ASP A 212 -9.53 4.36 -2.99
N ASP A 213 -8.95 5.48 -3.39
CA ASP A 213 -9.59 6.79 -3.33
C ASP A 213 -10.88 6.85 -4.14
N ILE A 214 -10.90 6.26 -5.35
CA ILE A 214 -12.12 6.15 -6.16
C ILE A 214 -13.19 5.34 -5.45
N PHE A 215 -12.82 4.25 -4.76
CA PHE A 215 -13.80 3.42 -4.04
C PHE A 215 -14.55 4.19 -2.96
N ASP A 216 -13.89 5.14 -2.30
CA ASP A 216 -14.51 5.93 -1.22
C ASP A 216 -15.69 6.81 -1.71
N TYR A 217 -15.82 7.03 -3.01
CA TYR A 217 -16.93 7.76 -3.63
C TYR A 217 -18.17 6.90 -3.91
N TYR A 218 -18.10 5.58 -3.76
CA TYR A 218 -19.21 4.68 -4.05
C TYR A 218 -19.69 3.99 -2.78
N SER A 219 -21.01 4.04 -2.55
CA SER A 219 -21.62 3.18 -1.54
C SER A 219 -21.55 1.75 -2.01
N SER A 220 -21.03 0.88 -1.19
CA SER A 220 -21.25 -0.53 -1.41
C SER A 220 -21.92 -1.10 -0.18
N ASP A 221 -23.19 -1.41 -0.31
CA ASP A 221 -23.92 -2.28 0.63
C ASP A 221 -23.19 -3.61 0.82
N GLU A 222 -22.36 -3.98 -0.16
CA GLU A 222 -21.50 -5.15 -0.16
C GLU A 222 -20.17 -4.99 0.59
N ILE A 223 -19.61 -3.76 0.73
CA ILE A 223 -18.29 -3.52 1.38
C ILE A 223 -18.43 -3.18 2.87
N GLY A 224 -19.62 -2.76 3.32
CA GLY A 224 -19.87 -2.43 4.72
C GLY A 224 -19.11 -1.21 5.24
N LYS A 225 -18.59 -0.35 4.34
CA LYS A 225 -17.98 0.95 4.67
C LYS A 225 -18.92 2.08 4.26
N PRO A 226 -19.11 3.10 5.10
CA PRO A 226 -19.81 4.31 4.69
C PRO A 226 -19.01 5.02 3.59
N THR A 227 -19.70 5.57 2.60
CA THR A 227 -19.13 6.40 1.53
C THR A 227 -18.53 7.68 2.11
N GLY A 228 -17.39 8.15 1.60
CA GLY A 228 -16.78 9.41 2.03
C GLY A 228 -16.02 9.30 3.35
N ASN A 229 -15.45 8.15 3.67
CA ASN A 229 -14.66 7.96 4.87
C ASN A 229 -13.41 8.85 4.90
N ASP A 230 -12.72 8.99 3.76
CA ASP A 230 -11.57 9.90 3.63
C ASP A 230 -11.96 11.35 3.96
N MET A 231 -13.12 11.79 3.49
CA MET A 231 -13.62 13.14 3.78
C MET A 231 -14.01 13.32 5.25
N ARG A 232 -14.56 12.29 5.92
CA ARG A 232 -14.80 12.32 7.37
C ARG A 232 -13.51 12.41 8.18
N GLU A 233 -12.41 11.94 7.64
CA GLU A 233 -11.06 12.07 8.20
C GLU A 233 -10.35 13.35 7.73
N GLY A 234 -11.05 14.28 7.05
CA GLY A 234 -10.48 15.54 6.58
C GLY A 234 -9.58 15.42 5.34
N LYS A 235 -9.57 14.24 4.68
CA LYS A 235 -8.73 13.95 3.52
C LYS A 235 -9.49 14.26 2.23
N LEU A 236 -8.88 15.07 1.36
CA LEU A 236 -9.36 15.33 0.01
C LEU A 236 -8.42 14.65 -0.99
N THR A 237 -8.95 13.68 -1.69
CA THR A 237 -8.18 12.82 -2.61
C THR A 237 -8.27 13.32 -4.06
N LEU A 238 -7.59 12.66 -4.99
CA LEU A 238 -7.41 13.13 -6.37
C LEU A 238 -8.70 13.58 -7.08
N PRO A 239 -9.84 12.86 -6.98
CA PRO A 239 -11.09 13.31 -7.59
C PRO A 239 -11.55 14.69 -7.08
N ALA A 240 -11.46 14.91 -5.76
CA ALA A 240 -11.84 16.17 -5.12
C ALA A 240 -10.89 17.31 -5.51
N LEU A 241 -9.59 17.05 -5.51
CA LEU A 241 -8.56 18.04 -5.87
C LEU A 241 -8.75 18.52 -7.32
N TYR A 242 -9.02 17.60 -8.25
CA TYR A 242 -9.30 17.96 -9.63
C TYR A 242 -10.44 18.96 -9.76
N VAL A 243 -11.61 18.69 -9.17
CA VAL A 243 -12.76 19.58 -9.31
C VAL A 243 -12.56 20.94 -8.62
N LEU A 244 -11.83 20.97 -7.50
CA LEU A 244 -11.48 22.21 -6.80
C LEU A 244 -10.49 23.08 -7.57
N ASN A 245 -9.64 22.49 -8.40
CA ASN A 245 -8.66 23.20 -9.21
C ASN A 245 -9.22 23.61 -10.58
N MET A 246 -10.13 22.80 -11.14
CA MET A 246 -10.67 23.06 -12.48
C MET A 246 -11.89 24.00 -12.50
N PHE A 247 -12.64 24.07 -11.40
CA PHE A 247 -13.87 24.86 -11.33
C PHE A 247 -13.75 25.93 -10.25
N ASP A 248 -14.07 27.17 -10.62
CA ASP A 248 -14.08 28.32 -9.69
C ASP A 248 -15.44 28.38 -8.97
N ASP A 249 -15.66 27.45 -8.04
CA ASP A 249 -16.86 27.33 -7.23
C ASP A 249 -16.53 27.65 -5.78
N GLU A 250 -16.81 28.90 -5.40
CA GLU A 250 -16.48 29.41 -4.05
C GLU A 250 -17.25 28.67 -2.94
N GLU A 251 -18.47 28.22 -3.22
CA GLU A 251 -19.28 27.47 -2.24
C GLU A 251 -18.63 26.09 -1.98
N MET A 252 -18.24 25.39 -3.03
CA MET A 252 -17.58 24.09 -2.90
C MET A 252 -16.18 24.22 -2.29
N ARG A 253 -15.45 25.31 -2.56
CA ARG A 253 -14.17 25.58 -1.87
C ARG A 253 -14.36 25.79 -0.37
N LYS A 254 -15.36 26.53 0.05
CA LYS A 254 -15.69 26.71 1.47
C LYS A 254 -16.08 25.38 2.12
N LEU A 255 -16.86 24.57 1.41
CA LEU A 255 -17.25 23.26 1.88
C LEU A 255 -16.03 22.32 2.02
N ALA A 256 -15.12 22.32 1.06
CA ALA A 256 -13.87 21.55 1.12
C ALA A 256 -12.98 21.96 2.31
N LEU A 257 -12.91 23.24 2.65
CA LEU A 257 -12.20 23.71 3.85
C LEU A 257 -12.86 23.23 5.15
N ARG A 258 -14.21 23.20 5.19
CA ARG A 258 -14.95 22.63 6.34
C ARG A 258 -14.71 21.13 6.48
N ILE A 259 -14.66 20.38 5.36
CA ILE A 259 -14.30 18.95 5.35
C ILE A 259 -12.91 18.76 5.96
N ARG A 260 -11.91 19.52 5.50
CA ARG A 260 -10.55 19.45 6.07
C ARG A 260 -10.51 19.79 7.57
N ALA A 261 -11.30 20.76 7.99
CA ALA A 261 -11.39 21.17 9.39
C ALA A 261 -12.22 20.21 10.27
N LEU A 262 -12.71 19.09 9.71
CA LEU A 262 -13.63 18.15 10.38
C LEU A 262 -14.91 18.81 10.89
N ASP A 263 -15.36 19.88 10.23
CA ASP A 263 -16.57 20.68 10.56
C ASP A 263 -17.67 20.53 9.49
N ALA A 264 -17.68 19.44 8.75
CA ALA A 264 -18.68 19.12 7.74
C ALA A 264 -19.63 18.02 8.23
N SER A 265 -20.94 18.21 7.96
CA SER A 265 -21.94 17.18 8.23
C SER A 265 -21.87 16.05 7.18
N ASP A 266 -22.51 14.90 7.47
CA ASP A 266 -22.66 13.82 6.49
C ASP A 266 -23.40 14.27 5.22
N GLU A 267 -24.35 15.20 5.33
CA GLU A 267 -25.06 15.80 4.19
C GLU A 267 -24.11 16.67 3.34
N ASP A 268 -23.23 17.44 3.99
CA ASP A 268 -22.21 18.25 3.34
C ASP A 268 -21.23 17.35 2.55
N ILE A 269 -20.78 16.26 3.15
CA ILE A 269 -19.91 15.28 2.51
C ILE A 269 -20.62 14.62 1.31
N ALA A 270 -21.86 14.17 1.48
CA ALA A 270 -22.64 13.59 0.40
C ALA A 270 -22.83 14.57 -0.78
N ARG A 271 -23.10 15.85 -0.48
CA ARG A 271 -23.20 16.91 -1.48
C ARG A 271 -21.89 17.13 -2.24
N PHE A 272 -20.76 17.11 -1.53
CA PHE A 272 -19.45 17.29 -2.16
C PHE A 272 -19.05 16.08 -3.01
N ILE A 273 -19.39 14.86 -2.59
CA ILE A 273 -19.21 13.63 -3.36
C ILE A 273 -19.99 13.70 -4.68
N GLU A 274 -21.27 14.11 -4.63
CA GLU A 274 -22.09 14.21 -5.83
C GLU A 274 -21.57 15.29 -6.78
N TYR A 275 -21.17 16.45 -6.25
CA TYR A 275 -20.50 17.50 -7.03
C TYR A 275 -19.26 16.97 -7.75
N THR A 276 -18.40 16.23 -7.03
CA THR A 276 -17.18 15.65 -7.58
C THR A 276 -17.48 14.66 -8.72
N LYS A 277 -18.50 13.81 -8.56
CA LYS A 277 -18.94 12.88 -9.59
C LYS A 277 -19.44 13.62 -10.83
N VAL A 278 -20.38 14.55 -10.66
CA VAL A 278 -20.99 15.29 -11.77
C VAL A 278 -19.97 16.12 -12.54
N LYS A 279 -18.94 16.64 -11.86
CA LYS A 279 -17.87 17.45 -12.47
C LYS A 279 -16.72 16.66 -13.08
N GLY A 280 -16.81 15.34 -13.14
CA GLY A 280 -15.82 14.49 -13.81
C GLY A 280 -14.56 14.17 -12.99
N GLY A 281 -14.59 14.39 -11.66
CA GLY A 281 -13.44 14.09 -10.80
C GLY A 281 -13.08 12.60 -10.78
N ILE A 282 -14.08 11.74 -10.85
CA ILE A 282 -13.87 10.28 -10.90
C ILE A 282 -13.23 9.85 -12.22
N GLU A 283 -13.70 10.39 -13.35
CA GLU A 283 -13.18 10.12 -14.69
C GLU A 283 -11.72 10.56 -14.81
N TYR A 284 -11.38 11.73 -14.25
CA TYR A 284 -9.99 12.20 -14.18
C TYR A 284 -9.10 11.22 -13.40
N ALA A 285 -9.53 10.81 -12.21
CA ALA A 285 -8.77 9.86 -11.39
C ALA A 285 -8.63 8.48 -12.07
N ARG A 286 -9.68 7.99 -12.75
CA ARG A 286 -9.60 6.76 -13.55
C ARG A 286 -8.59 6.87 -14.68
N GLN A 287 -8.57 7.99 -15.40
CA GLN A 287 -7.60 8.20 -16.47
C GLN A 287 -6.18 8.24 -15.92
N ALA A 288 -5.93 8.95 -14.81
CA ALA A 288 -4.64 8.96 -14.14
C ALA A 288 -4.19 7.54 -13.74
N MET A 289 -5.08 6.73 -13.16
CA MET A 289 -4.82 5.34 -12.80
C MET A 289 -4.41 4.50 -14.03
N VAL A 290 -5.12 4.62 -15.15
CA VAL A 290 -4.81 3.93 -16.41
C VAL A 290 -3.46 4.38 -16.98
N ASP A 291 -3.14 5.66 -16.88
CA ASP A 291 -1.86 6.20 -17.33
C ASP A 291 -0.68 5.64 -16.50
N TYR A 292 -0.82 5.53 -15.18
CA TYR A 292 0.17 4.90 -14.33
C TYR A 292 0.33 3.41 -14.64
N ARG A 293 -0.77 2.68 -14.88
CA ARG A 293 -0.73 1.30 -15.36
C ARG A 293 0.09 1.16 -16.64
N ASN A 294 -0.21 1.99 -17.64
CA ASN A 294 0.47 1.92 -18.94
C ASN A 294 1.97 2.28 -18.83
N LYS A 295 2.31 3.28 -18.01
CA LYS A 295 3.71 3.61 -17.68
C LYS A 295 4.42 2.42 -17.03
N ALA A 296 3.80 1.73 -16.08
CA ALA A 296 4.37 0.54 -15.46
C ALA A 296 4.63 -0.57 -16.49
N LEU A 297 3.65 -0.91 -17.33
CA LEU A 297 3.81 -1.94 -18.35
C LEU A 297 4.92 -1.64 -19.36
N ALA A 298 5.15 -0.37 -19.68
CA ALA A 298 6.23 0.05 -20.59
C ALA A 298 7.64 -0.19 -20.01
N LEU A 299 7.78 -0.37 -18.70
CA LEU A 299 9.05 -0.67 -18.03
C LEU A 299 9.41 -2.16 -18.08
N LEU A 300 8.48 -3.05 -18.47
CA LEU A 300 8.77 -4.48 -18.54
C LEU A 300 9.71 -4.78 -19.73
N PRO A 301 10.84 -5.48 -19.50
CA PRO A 301 11.81 -5.76 -20.55
C PRO A 301 11.22 -6.72 -21.59
N GLN A 302 11.47 -6.42 -22.88
CA GLN A 302 10.99 -7.26 -23.99
C GLN A 302 11.61 -8.67 -23.96
N SER A 303 12.85 -8.78 -23.49
CA SER A 303 13.63 -10.03 -23.42
C SER A 303 13.22 -10.98 -22.29
N ALA A 304 12.35 -10.53 -21.38
CA ALA A 304 11.95 -11.36 -20.24
C ALA A 304 11.01 -12.52 -20.65
N GLY A 305 11.00 -13.57 -19.85
CA GLY A 305 10.14 -14.73 -20.07
C GLY A 305 8.65 -14.36 -20.09
N GLN A 306 7.93 -14.84 -21.10
CA GLN A 306 6.53 -14.44 -21.33
C GLN A 306 5.62 -14.72 -20.12
N ALA A 307 5.79 -15.87 -19.47
CA ALA A 307 4.99 -16.27 -18.31
C ALA A 307 5.08 -15.27 -17.13
N VAL A 308 6.28 -14.72 -16.87
CA VAL A 308 6.47 -13.73 -15.80
C VAL A 308 5.90 -12.36 -16.20
N LYS A 309 6.04 -11.97 -17.47
CA LYS A 309 5.42 -10.73 -17.99
C LYS A 309 3.90 -10.79 -17.93
N ASP A 310 3.31 -11.91 -18.29
CA ASP A 310 1.86 -12.13 -18.20
C ASP A 310 1.38 -12.08 -16.75
N ALA A 311 2.14 -12.68 -15.82
CA ALA A 311 1.85 -12.62 -14.40
C ALA A 311 1.96 -11.21 -13.83
N LEU A 312 2.97 -10.42 -14.21
CA LEU A 312 3.11 -9.01 -13.80
C LEU A 312 2.02 -8.13 -14.41
N THR A 313 1.62 -8.38 -15.65
CA THR A 313 0.48 -7.70 -16.27
C THR A 313 -0.82 -8.02 -15.53
N ALA A 314 -1.07 -9.31 -15.26
CA ALA A 314 -2.22 -9.74 -14.48
C ALA A 314 -2.19 -9.19 -13.04
N TYR A 315 -1.00 -9.03 -12.45
CA TYR A 315 -0.82 -8.42 -11.14
C TYR A 315 -1.29 -6.95 -11.12
N ILE A 316 -0.85 -6.15 -12.09
CA ILE A 316 -1.28 -4.75 -12.21
C ILE A 316 -2.79 -4.68 -12.45
N ASP A 317 -3.31 -5.47 -13.39
CA ASP A 317 -4.73 -5.50 -13.70
C ASP A 317 -5.56 -5.91 -12.47
N TYR A 318 -5.07 -6.88 -11.69
CA TYR A 318 -5.70 -7.27 -10.43
C TYR A 318 -5.73 -6.13 -9.41
N VAL A 319 -4.65 -5.35 -9.31
CA VAL A 319 -4.55 -4.20 -8.39
C VAL A 319 -5.58 -3.11 -8.74
N ILE A 320 -5.77 -2.81 -10.03
CA ILE A 320 -6.67 -1.72 -10.49
C ILE A 320 -8.11 -2.17 -10.76
N GLU A 321 -8.36 -3.45 -11.05
CA GLU A 321 -9.68 -3.99 -11.36
C GLU A 321 -10.39 -4.60 -10.14
N ARG A 322 -9.70 -4.68 -8.99
CA ARG A 322 -10.32 -5.24 -7.78
C ARG A 322 -11.59 -4.50 -7.42
N ASP A 323 -12.61 -5.24 -7.04
CA ASP A 323 -13.88 -4.71 -6.55
C ASP A 323 -13.87 -4.50 -5.02
N ARG A 324 -12.78 -4.98 -4.35
CA ARG A 324 -12.57 -4.89 -2.88
C ARG A 324 -11.09 -4.85 -2.52
#